data_cbdf99b44ab09e655b5185ac0a44bcf4
#
_entry.id   cbdf99b44ab09e655b5185ac0a44bcf4
#
_cell.length_a   1.000
_cell.length_b   1.000
_cell.length_c   1.000
_cell.angle_alpha   90.00
_cell.angle_beta   90.00
_cell.angle_gamma   90.00
#
_symmetry.space_group_name_H-M   'P 1'
#
loop_
_entity.id
_entity.type
_entity.pdbx_description
1 polymer ?
#
loop_
_entity_poly.entity_id
_entity_poly.type
_entity_poly.pdbx_seq_one_letter_code
_entity_poly.pdbx_strand_id
1 'polypeptide(L)'
;AKKVVVEEIAGKFNDSQSAVVVEYRGLSVAEVTELRKSLREEDVEFKVYKNKLVQRATESAGYAEINDKLVGPNAIAFGHSDAVAPARILANFAKDHEALVIKAGIVEGKVLEVEEINEIAKLPGREGMYSMLLGMLQAPVSKFARVVKAVADAREENGGEAPVEAPAEEKVEEAAE
;
A
#
# COMPACT_ATOMS: atom_id res chain seq x y z
N ALA A 1 23.91 10.09 24.39
CA ALA A 1 22.61 10.64 24.00
C ALA A 1 22.35 10.51 22.49
N LYS A 2 23.21 11.05 21.57
CA LYS A 2 22.96 10.98 20.11
C LYS A 2 23.10 9.56 19.54
N LYS A 3 24.06 8.76 20.02
CA LYS A 3 24.22 7.36 19.58
C LYS A 3 23.00 6.50 19.93
N VAL A 4 22.46 6.65 21.13
CA VAL A 4 21.25 5.92 21.57
C VAL A 4 20.05 6.22 20.67
N VAL A 5 19.87 7.48 20.24
CA VAL A 5 18.80 7.83 19.31
C VAL A 5 19.02 7.22 17.93
N VAL A 6 20.25 7.15 17.45
CA VAL A 6 20.57 6.49 16.16
C VAL A 6 20.29 4.98 16.25
N GLU A 7 20.68 4.36 17.35
CA GLU A 7 20.40 2.93 17.61
C GLU A 7 18.88 2.66 17.73
N GLU A 8 18.13 3.55 18.40
CA GLU A 8 16.67 3.49 18.47
C GLU A 8 16.04 3.59 17.07
N ILE A 9 16.47 4.55 16.25
CA ILE A 9 15.95 4.71 14.88
C ILE A 9 16.31 3.51 14.03
N ALA A 10 17.54 3.01 14.09
CA ALA A 10 17.97 1.82 13.35
C ALA A 10 17.18 0.57 13.78
N GLY A 11 16.93 0.41 15.09
CA GLY A 11 16.07 -0.64 15.61
C GLY A 11 14.65 -0.56 15.02
N LYS A 12 14.06 0.64 14.98
CA LYS A 12 12.72 0.85 14.39
C LYS A 12 12.67 0.54 12.90
N PHE A 13 13.71 0.84 12.13
CA PHE A 13 13.78 0.45 10.72
C PHE A 13 13.84 -1.08 10.54
N ASN A 14 14.51 -1.78 11.46
CA ASN A 14 14.59 -3.25 11.40
C ASN A 14 13.32 -3.94 11.91
N ASP A 15 12.66 -3.37 12.92
CA ASP A 15 11.46 -3.94 13.54
C ASP A 15 10.18 -3.61 12.76
N SER A 16 10.19 -2.54 11.94
CA SER A 16 9.05 -2.16 11.11
C SER A 16 9.03 -2.92 9.79
N GLN A 17 7.83 -3.31 9.34
CA GLN A 17 7.63 -3.91 8.02
C GLN A 17 7.72 -2.88 6.90
N SER A 18 7.40 -1.63 7.23
CA SER A 18 7.51 -0.51 6.29
C SER A 18 7.83 0.81 7.01
N ALA A 19 8.52 1.69 6.31
CA ALA A 19 8.82 3.05 6.75
C ALA A 19 8.64 4.01 5.58
N VAL A 20 7.79 5.03 5.72
CA VAL A 20 7.55 6.02 4.67
C VAL A 20 8.02 7.38 5.13
N VAL A 21 8.84 8.03 4.31
CA VAL A 21 9.36 9.37 4.54
C VAL A 21 8.48 10.38 3.83
N VAL A 22 7.96 11.34 4.58
CA VAL A 22 7.09 12.40 4.06
C VAL A 22 7.59 13.78 4.46
N GLU A 23 7.34 14.75 3.62
CA GLU A 23 7.46 16.18 3.95
C GLU A 23 6.11 16.70 4.42
N TYR A 24 6.09 17.32 5.61
CA TYR A 24 4.87 17.84 6.22
C TYR A 24 4.82 19.37 6.23
N ARG A 25 5.64 20.00 5.42
CA ARG A 25 5.75 21.47 5.35
C ARG A 25 4.46 22.06 4.77
N GLY A 26 3.84 22.97 5.52
CA GLY A 26 2.61 23.65 5.10
C GLY A 26 1.32 23.08 5.71
N LEU A 27 1.40 21.96 6.41
CA LEU A 27 0.25 21.44 7.16
C LEU A 27 -0.02 22.26 8.42
N SER A 28 -1.28 22.51 8.71
CA SER A 28 -1.73 23.10 9.96
C SER A 28 -1.62 22.11 11.13
N VAL A 29 -1.64 22.61 12.35
CA VAL A 29 -1.60 21.76 13.55
C VAL A 29 -2.82 20.83 13.63
N ALA A 30 -3.98 21.28 13.15
CA ALA A 30 -5.20 20.48 13.12
C ALA A 30 -5.02 19.27 12.19
N GLU A 31 -4.56 19.50 10.97
CA GLU A 31 -4.32 18.46 9.94
C GLU A 31 -3.27 17.44 10.39
N VAL A 32 -2.15 17.90 10.99
CA VAL A 32 -1.15 16.99 11.55
C VAL A 32 -1.72 16.14 12.69
N THR A 33 -2.63 16.69 13.47
CA THR A 33 -3.28 15.96 14.58
C THR A 33 -4.23 14.89 14.04
N GLU A 34 -4.99 15.21 13.00
CA GLU A 34 -5.88 14.28 12.30
C GLU A 34 -5.07 13.15 11.64
N LEU A 35 -4.01 13.49 10.93
CA LEU A 35 -3.09 12.51 10.33
C LEU A 35 -2.51 11.55 11.39
N ARG A 36 -2.06 12.08 12.52
CA ARG A 36 -1.55 11.26 13.62
C ARG A 36 -2.61 10.34 14.21
N LYS A 37 -3.86 10.80 14.27
CA LYS A 37 -4.98 9.97 14.76
C LYS A 37 -5.23 8.81 13.81
N SER A 38 -5.36 9.07 12.51
CA SER A 38 -5.58 8.05 11.49
C SER A 38 -4.44 7.03 11.42
N LEU A 39 -3.18 7.49 11.53
CA LEU A 39 -2.02 6.59 11.57
C LEU A 39 -2.01 5.70 12.81
N ARG A 40 -2.39 6.25 13.98
CA ARG A 40 -2.44 5.48 15.23
C ARG A 40 -3.53 4.42 15.24
N GLU A 41 -4.67 4.67 14.59
CA GLU A 41 -5.75 3.69 14.44
C GLU A 41 -5.31 2.44 13.68
N GLU A 42 -4.34 2.56 12.78
CA GLU A 42 -3.76 1.46 12.01
C GLU A 42 -2.38 0.99 12.55
N ASP A 43 -2.05 1.31 13.81
CA ASP A 43 -0.81 0.93 14.48
C ASP A 43 0.47 1.41 13.77
N VAL A 44 0.40 2.61 13.18
CA VAL A 44 1.51 3.27 12.52
C VAL A 44 2.09 4.36 13.41
N GLU A 45 3.39 4.26 13.71
CA GLU A 45 4.11 5.24 14.51
C GLU A 45 4.60 6.40 13.62
N PHE A 46 4.14 7.61 13.88
CA PHE A 46 4.56 8.82 13.15
C PHE A 46 5.46 9.71 13.99
N LYS A 47 6.74 9.82 13.61
CA LYS A 47 7.74 10.62 14.33
C LYS A 47 8.56 11.53 13.42
N VAL A 48 8.97 12.66 13.98
CA VAL A 48 9.87 13.62 13.34
C VAL A 48 11.26 13.48 13.97
N TYR A 49 12.25 13.24 13.13
CA TYR A 49 13.65 13.13 13.54
C TYR A 49 14.53 14.13 12.80
N LYS A 50 15.71 14.41 13.35
CA LYS A 50 16.73 15.21 12.65
C LYS A 50 17.31 14.40 11.50
N ASN A 51 17.29 14.93 10.28
CA ASN A 51 17.76 14.25 9.06
C ASN A 51 19.15 13.61 9.23
N LYS A 52 20.11 14.32 9.85
CA LYS A 52 21.46 13.78 10.10
C LYS A 52 21.51 12.56 11.04
N LEU A 53 20.51 12.36 11.90
CA LEU A 53 20.43 11.18 12.74
C LEU A 53 19.79 10.02 11.96
N VAL A 54 18.80 10.32 11.14
CA VAL A 54 18.16 9.36 10.25
C VAL A 54 19.17 8.83 9.24
N GLN A 55 19.95 9.70 8.58
CA GLN A 55 21.00 9.29 7.63
C GLN A 55 21.98 8.28 8.23
N ARG A 56 22.46 8.52 9.46
CA ARG A 56 23.34 7.58 10.14
C ARG A 56 22.65 6.26 10.50
N ALA A 57 21.37 6.31 10.83
CA ALA A 57 20.60 5.11 11.14
C ALA A 57 20.33 4.28 9.87
N THR A 58 19.98 4.92 8.74
CA THR A 58 19.79 4.26 7.44
C THR A 58 21.09 3.67 6.90
N GLU A 59 22.24 4.35 7.07
CA GLU A 59 23.56 3.79 6.75
C GLU A 59 23.85 2.53 7.59
N SER A 60 23.52 2.55 8.87
CA SER A 60 23.72 1.40 9.76
C SER A 60 22.75 0.25 9.47
N ALA A 61 21.56 0.55 8.98
CA ALA A 61 20.53 -0.43 8.62
C ALA A 61 20.64 -0.93 7.16
N GLY A 62 21.56 -0.38 6.35
CA GLY A 62 21.75 -0.81 4.96
C GLY A 62 20.88 -0.09 3.93
N TYR A 63 20.17 0.97 4.29
CA TYR A 63 19.26 1.75 3.43
C TYR A 63 19.84 3.11 3.04
N ALA A 64 21.11 3.15 2.63
CA ALA A 64 21.80 4.39 2.30
C ALA A 64 21.20 5.17 1.13
N GLU A 65 20.50 4.48 0.21
CA GLU A 65 19.85 5.06 -0.98
C GLU A 65 18.80 6.13 -0.63
N ILE A 66 18.17 6.02 0.54
CA ILE A 66 17.15 6.98 0.97
C ILE A 66 17.72 8.32 1.41
N ASN A 67 19.05 8.40 1.64
CA ASN A 67 19.72 9.59 2.16
C ASN A 67 19.57 10.81 1.25
N ASP A 68 19.53 10.61 -0.06
CA ASP A 68 19.36 11.68 -1.06
C ASP A 68 17.98 12.33 -0.97
N LYS A 69 16.99 11.60 -0.49
CA LYS A 69 15.61 12.09 -0.32
C LYS A 69 15.36 12.75 1.04
N LEU A 70 16.31 12.63 1.99
CA LEU A 70 16.20 13.21 3.35
C LEU A 70 16.57 14.70 3.40
N VAL A 71 15.98 15.51 2.53
CA VAL A 71 16.17 16.96 2.46
C VAL A 71 14.91 17.67 2.96
N GLY A 72 15.08 18.74 3.75
CA GLY A 72 13.95 19.52 4.27
C GLY A 72 13.30 18.95 5.55
N PRO A 73 12.12 19.43 5.95
CA PRO A 73 11.42 18.99 7.14
C PRO A 73 10.70 17.65 6.88
N ASN A 74 11.34 16.56 7.29
CA ASN A 74 10.84 15.23 7.08
C ASN A 74 10.26 14.63 8.36
N ALA A 75 9.19 13.84 8.19
CA ALA A 75 8.66 12.93 9.18
C ALA A 75 8.72 11.50 8.63
N ILE A 76 8.75 10.53 9.51
CA ILE A 76 8.80 9.12 9.17
C ILE A 76 7.61 8.42 9.82
N ALA A 77 6.87 7.67 9.02
CA ALA A 77 5.80 6.79 9.46
C ALA A 77 6.30 5.35 9.43
N PHE A 78 6.33 4.68 10.58
CA PHE A 78 6.74 3.28 10.72
C PHE A 78 5.51 2.39 10.86
N GLY A 79 5.33 1.44 9.95
CA GLY A 79 4.28 0.42 10.02
C GLY A 79 4.81 -0.86 10.65
N HIS A 80 4.19 -1.29 11.74
CA HIS A 80 4.60 -2.50 12.46
C HIS A 80 3.76 -3.72 12.07
N SER A 81 2.45 -3.55 11.96
CA SER A 81 1.51 -4.65 11.70
C SER A 81 1.21 -4.87 10.21
N ASP A 82 1.21 -3.83 9.40
CA ASP A 82 0.89 -3.87 7.97
C ASP A 82 1.90 -3.05 7.18
N ALA A 83 2.51 -3.67 6.17
CA ALA A 83 3.48 -3.02 5.29
C ALA A 83 2.84 -1.95 4.38
N VAL A 84 1.55 -2.08 4.07
CA VAL A 84 0.82 -1.19 3.15
C VAL A 84 0.15 -0.03 3.87
N ALA A 85 -0.21 -0.19 5.14
CA ALA A 85 -0.99 0.79 5.89
C ALA A 85 -0.40 2.21 5.88
N PRO A 86 0.90 2.44 6.15
CA PRO A 86 1.45 3.78 6.13
C PRO A 86 1.36 4.44 4.76
N ALA A 87 1.66 3.69 3.68
CA ALA A 87 1.60 4.20 2.32
C ALA A 87 0.16 4.57 1.93
N ARG A 88 -0.81 3.72 2.24
CA ARG A 88 -2.23 3.93 1.96
C ARG A 88 -2.78 5.17 2.67
N ILE A 89 -2.54 5.30 3.97
CA ILE A 89 -3.05 6.44 4.76
C ILE A 89 -2.42 7.74 4.30
N LEU A 90 -1.10 7.76 4.10
CA LEU A 90 -0.37 8.94 3.66
C LEU A 90 -0.76 9.36 2.25
N ALA A 91 -0.93 8.42 1.32
CA ALA A 91 -1.36 8.73 -0.05
C ALA A 91 -2.81 9.21 -0.10
N ASN A 92 -3.72 8.69 0.72
CA ASN A 92 -5.08 9.19 0.81
C ASN A 92 -5.11 10.60 1.42
N PHE A 93 -4.37 10.83 2.49
CA PHE A 93 -4.27 12.14 3.10
C PHE A 93 -3.62 13.19 2.17
N ALA A 94 -2.64 12.77 1.36
CA ALA A 94 -2.01 13.65 0.37
C ALA A 94 -2.95 14.05 -0.78
N LYS A 95 -4.02 13.29 -1.06
CA LYS A 95 -5.05 13.69 -2.03
C LYS A 95 -5.90 14.85 -1.51
N ASP A 96 -6.17 14.87 -0.21
CA ASP A 96 -6.99 15.90 0.42
C ASP A 96 -6.14 17.12 0.84
N HIS A 97 -4.83 16.92 1.03
CA HIS A 97 -3.87 17.93 1.49
C HIS A 97 -2.61 17.94 0.62
N GLU A 98 -2.55 18.82 -0.36
CA GLU A 98 -1.39 18.97 -1.28
C GLU A 98 -0.08 19.32 -0.58
N ALA A 99 -0.15 19.81 0.66
CA ALA A 99 1.02 20.16 1.47
C ALA A 99 1.80 18.92 1.96
N LEU A 100 1.19 17.73 1.97
CA LEU A 100 1.86 16.48 2.32
C LEU A 100 2.49 15.86 1.08
N VAL A 101 3.81 15.77 1.05
CA VAL A 101 4.56 15.18 -0.07
C VAL A 101 5.26 13.91 0.39
N ILE A 102 4.95 12.78 -0.24
CA ILE A 102 5.66 11.52 -0.05
C ILE A 102 6.97 11.61 -0.83
N LYS A 103 8.11 11.28 -0.21
CA LYS A 103 9.43 11.37 -0.85
C LYS A 103 10.02 10.01 -1.21
N ALA A 104 9.95 9.08 -0.29
CA ALA A 104 10.45 7.73 -0.47
C ALA A 104 9.88 6.83 0.62
N GLY A 105 9.99 5.52 0.45
CA GLY A 105 9.65 4.56 1.48
C GLY A 105 10.53 3.33 1.43
N ILE A 106 10.51 2.59 2.51
CA ILE A 106 11.10 1.26 2.62
C ILE A 106 9.94 0.32 2.91
N VAL A 107 9.76 -0.70 2.10
CA VAL A 107 8.75 -1.74 2.31
C VAL A 107 9.44 -3.09 2.18
N GLU A 108 9.32 -3.92 3.21
CA GLU A 108 9.96 -5.25 3.28
C GLU A 108 11.46 -5.24 2.93
N GLY A 109 12.17 -4.19 3.34
CA GLY A 109 13.61 -4.05 3.11
C GLY A 109 14.02 -3.53 1.74
N LYS A 110 13.06 -3.15 0.88
CA LYS A 110 13.32 -2.51 -0.41
C LYS A 110 13.03 -1.01 -0.33
N VAL A 111 13.93 -0.21 -0.89
CA VAL A 111 13.71 1.23 -1.04
C VAL A 111 12.84 1.44 -2.28
N LEU A 112 11.72 2.12 -2.09
CA LEU A 112 10.73 2.40 -3.12
C LEU A 112 10.66 3.89 -3.41
N GLU A 113 10.46 4.22 -4.68
CA GLU A 113 10.21 5.59 -5.12
C GLU A 113 8.73 5.98 -4.97
N VAL A 114 8.44 7.25 -5.20
CA VAL A 114 7.09 7.83 -5.01
C VAL A 114 6.05 7.12 -5.86
N GLU A 115 6.40 6.74 -7.10
CA GLU A 115 5.48 6.08 -8.03
C GLU A 115 5.08 4.70 -7.51
N GLU A 116 6.06 3.90 -7.08
CA GLU A 116 5.85 2.57 -6.51
C GLU A 116 5.05 2.61 -5.20
N ILE A 117 5.32 3.61 -4.34
CA ILE A 117 4.56 3.83 -3.11
C ILE A 117 3.09 4.15 -3.42
N ASN A 118 2.83 4.96 -4.44
CA ASN A 118 1.48 5.29 -4.87
C ASN A 118 0.74 4.07 -5.47
N GLU A 119 1.45 3.13 -6.10
CA GLU A 119 0.87 1.88 -6.57
C GLU A 119 0.49 0.97 -5.39
N ILE A 120 1.39 0.82 -4.42
CA ILE A 120 1.13 0.06 -3.20
C ILE A 120 -0.02 0.69 -2.40
N ALA A 121 -0.10 2.01 -2.35
CA ALA A 121 -1.17 2.73 -1.67
C ALA A 121 -2.58 2.49 -2.26
N LYS A 122 -2.67 2.04 -3.52
CA LYS A 122 -3.95 1.64 -4.14
C LYS A 122 -4.43 0.28 -3.67
N LEU A 123 -3.55 -0.53 -3.08
CA LEU A 123 -3.92 -1.85 -2.59
C LEU A 123 -4.82 -1.71 -1.35
N PRO A 124 -5.85 -2.55 -1.24
CA PRO A 124 -6.65 -2.60 -0.02
C PRO A 124 -5.79 -3.13 1.14
N GLY A 125 -6.22 -2.86 2.36
CA GLY A 125 -5.57 -3.42 3.54
C GLY A 125 -5.53 -4.95 3.52
N ARG A 126 -4.79 -5.54 4.46
CA ARG A 126 -4.53 -6.98 4.54
C ARG A 126 -5.79 -7.84 4.40
N GLU A 127 -6.87 -7.49 5.09
CA GLU A 127 -8.14 -8.21 4.99
C GLU A 127 -8.79 -8.09 3.60
N GLY A 128 -8.68 -6.92 2.96
CA GLY A 128 -9.14 -6.70 1.61
C GLY A 128 -8.38 -7.53 0.58
N MET A 129 -7.06 -7.68 0.74
CA MET A 129 -6.24 -8.55 -0.11
C MET A 129 -6.63 -10.03 0.03
N TYR A 130 -6.90 -10.50 1.26
CA TYR A 130 -7.43 -11.85 1.47
C TYR A 130 -8.79 -12.04 0.81
N SER A 131 -9.69 -11.07 0.90
CA SER A 131 -10.99 -11.10 0.27
C SER A 131 -10.87 -11.17 -1.27
N MET A 132 -9.96 -10.39 -1.85
CA MET A 132 -9.66 -10.44 -3.29
C MET A 132 -9.13 -11.82 -3.72
N LEU A 133 -8.17 -12.36 -2.96
CA LEU A 133 -7.62 -13.70 -3.23
C LEU A 133 -8.71 -14.78 -3.17
N LEU A 134 -9.55 -14.76 -2.13
CA LEU A 134 -10.68 -15.68 -1.99
C LEU A 134 -11.68 -15.52 -3.14
N GLY A 135 -11.97 -14.28 -3.55
CA GLY A 135 -12.80 -13.99 -4.71
C GLY A 135 -12.24 -14.57 -6.00
N MET A 136 -10.93 -14.45 -6.23
CA MET A 136 -10.25 -15.05 -7.37
C MET A 136 -10.31 -16.57 -7.37
N LEU A 137 -10.16 -17.21 -6.22
CA LEU A 137 -10.26 -18.66 -6.07
C LEU A 137 -11.71 -19.18 -6.30
N GLN A 138 -12.71 -18.37 -5.95
CA GLN A 138 -14.11 -18.71 -6.19
C GLN A 138 -14.60 -18.33 -7.60
N ALA A 139 -13.87 -17.51 -8.32
CA ALA A 139 -14.27 -17.02 -9.63
C ALA A 139 -14.58 -18.14 -10.66
N PRO A 140 -13.80 -19.23 -10.79
CA PRO A 140 -14.10 -20.30 -11.71
C PRO A 140 -15.44 -20.98 -11.39
N VAL A 141 -15.72 -21.25 -10.12
CA VAL A 141 -16.98 -21.88 -9.68
C VAL A 141 -18.16 -20.95 -9.92
N SER A 142 -18.01 -19.68 -9.59
CA SER A 142 -19.05 -18.66 -9.81
C SER A 142 -19.33 -18.43 -11.29
N LYS A 143 -18.29 -18.43 -12.14
CA LYS A 143 -18.44 -18.33 -13.60
C LYS A 143 -19.19 -19.56 -14.14
N PHE A 144 -18.83 -20.76 -13.71
CA PHE A 144 -19.51 -21.99 -14.10
C PHE A 144 -20.98 -21.96 -13.72
N ALA A 145 -21.30 -21.61 -12.47
CA ALA A 145 -22.68 -21.50 -12.01
C ALA A 145 -23.51 -20.49 -12.84
N ARG A 146 -22.89 -19.34 -13.19
CA ARG A 146 -23.55 -18.33 -14.06
C ARG A 146 -23.84 -18.88 -15.47
N VAL A 147 -22.86 -19.59 -16.04
CA VAL A 147 -23.05 -20.20 -17.37
C VAL A 147 -24.14 -21.25 -17.34
N VAL A 148 -24.15 -22.13 -16.33
CA VAL A 148 -25.22 -23.13 -16.16
C VAL A 148 -26.59 -22.46 -16.01
N LYS A 149 -26.67 -21.40 -15.21
CA LYS A 149 -27.90 -20.63 -15.04
C LYS A 149 -28.34 -19.98 -16.38
N ALA A 150 -27.41 -19.32 -17.08
CA ALA A 150 -27.71 -18.69 -18.37
C ALA A 150 -28.21 -19.71 -19.42
N VAL A 151 -27.64 -20.91 -19.43
CA VAL A 151 -28.11 -22.01 -20.30
C VAL A 151 -29.51 -22.51 -19.88
N ALA A 152 -29.78 -22.58 -18.57
CA ALA A 152 -31.10 -22.95 -18.07
C ALA A 152 -32.16 -21.91 -18.45
N ASP A 153 -31.85 -20.62 -18.21
CA ASP A 153 -32.75 -19.51 -18.55
C ASP A 153 -32.98 -19.44 -20.08
N ALA A 154 -31.96 -19.64 -20.90
CA ALA A 154 -32.08 -19.69 -22.36
C ALA A 154 -32.88 -20.90 -22.85
N ARG A 155 -32.87 -22.05 -22.14
CA ARG A 155 -33.71 -23.20 -22.45
C ARG A 155 -35.18 -22.98 -22.11
N GLU A 156 -35.45 -22.29 -21.02
CA GLU A 156 -36.82 -21.92 -20.64
C GLU A 156 -37.41 -20.91 -21.63
N GLU A 157 -36.65 -19.94 -22.13
CA GLU A 157 -37.09 -18.96 -23.12
C GLU A 157 -37.28 -19.57 -24.52
N ASN A 158 -36.44 -20.53 -24.92
CA ASN A 158 -36.47 -21.14 -26.26
C ASN A 158 -37.24 -22.48 -26.34
N GLY A 159 -38.13 -22.81 -25.36
CA GLY A 159 -38.99 -23.99 -25.43
C GLY A 159 -38.27 -25.35 -25.50
N GLY A 160 -37.07 -25.45 -24.97
CA GLY A 160 -36.38 -26.73 -24.76
C GLY A 160 -35.41 -27.18 -25.87
N GLU A 161 -35.21 -26.41 -26.92
CA GLU A 161 -34.16 -26.70 -27.93
C GLU A 161 -32.82 -26.12 -27.51
N ALA A 162 -31.77 -26.97 -27.45
CA ALA A 162 -30.44 -26.59 -27.04
C ALA A 162 -29.79 -25.66 -28.08
N PRO A 163 -29.27 -24.47 -27.71
CA PRO A 163 -28.33 -23.76 -28.56
C PRO A 163 -27.02 -24.53 -28.57
N VAL A 164 -26.72 -25.16 -29.71
CA VAL A 164 -25.41 -25.74 -29.99
C VAL A 164 -24.51 -24.61 -30.49
N GLU A 165 -24.03 -23.79 -29.58
CA GLU A 165 -22.83 -22.98 -29.83
C GLU A 165 -22.28 -22.56 -28.49
N ALA A 166 -21.16 -23.21 -28.10
CA ALA A 166 -20.26 -22.71 -27.08
C ALA A 166 -19.66 -21.41 -27.62
N PRO A 167 -19.70 -20.30 -26.88
CA PRO A 167 -18.84 -19.17 -27.23
C PRO A 167 -17.41 -19.62 -27.05
N ALA A 168 -16.73 -19.71 -28.19
CA ALA A 168 -15.31 -19.98 -28.31
C ALA A 168 -14.48 -19.03 -27.41
N GLU A 169 -13.43 -19.61 -26.94
CA GLU A 169 -12.22 -18.97 -26.45
C GLU A 169 -11.87 -17.70 -27.24
N GLU A 170 -12.19 -16.56 -26.70
CA GLU A 170 -11.58 -15.31 -27.18
C GLU A 170 -11.25 -14.41 -25.98
N LYS A 171 -9.95 -14.13 -25.89
CA LYS A 171 -9.26 -13.17 -25.00
C LYS A 171 -8.84 -13.65 -23.61
N VAL A 172 -7.83 -14.51 -23.62
CA VAL A 172 -6.79 -14.56 -22.58
C VAL A 172 -5.44 -14.25 -23.24
N GLU A 173 -5.34 -13.14 -23.97
CA GLU A 173 -4.07 -12.73 -24.58
C GLU A 173 -3.99 -11.19 -24.61
N GLU A 174 -4.06 -10.57 -23.43
CA GLU A 174 -3.64 -9.18 -23.27
C GLU A 174 -3.46 -8.83 -21.77
N ALA A 175 -2.58 -9.55 -21.09
CA ALA A 175 -2.04 -9.13 -19.79
C ALA A 175 -0.73 -9.86 -19.47
N ALA A 176 0.17 -9.93 -20.47
CA ALA A 176 1.55 -10.39 -20.27
C ALA A 176 2.45 -9.71 -21.31
N GLU A 177 2.62 -8.37 -21.13
CA GLU A 177 3.80 -7.66 -21.63
C GLU A 177 4.09 -6.47 -20.71
#